data_33e1529c7a18d1ca329a0df0e2f88172
#
_entry.id   33e1529c7a18d1ca329a0df0e2f88172
#
_cell.length_a   1.000
_cell.length_b   1.000
_cell.length_c   1.000
_cell.angle_alpha   90.00
_cell.angle_beta   90.00
_cell.angle_gamma   90.00
#
_symmetry.space_group_name_H-M   'P 1'
#
loop_
_entity.id
_entity.type
_entity.pdbx_description
1 polymer ?
#
loop_
_entity_poly.entity_id
_entity_poly.type
_entity_poly.pdbx_seq_one_letter_code
_entity_poly.pdbx_strand_id
1 'polypeptide(L)'
;DIPVLFVVCRNDDPELLAASLTRKVRMPEFDGLSVQEATRSFTQRIEYYRRIFTPLSDEPRHLELDTLHNRILKEVISGHVPYYSRVRDILVSDWVRGLYLARHGQSEDNILDRIGGNAPLTAQGREQAQAMAAHFANQRIPYIFTSALLRTIETAAPTAARQAQCSHIVIPEFNEIDAGICDGMTYEEIRQGRPLEFALRAKD
;
A
#
# COMPACT_ATOMS: atom_id res chain seq x y z
N ASP A 1 -13.50 -19.16 10.67
CA ASP A 1 -13.40 -18.41 9.41
C ASP A 1 -13.40 -16.93 9.69
N ILE A 2 -12.42 -16.22 9.16
CA ILE A 2 -12.36 -14.75 9.23
C ILE A 2 -13.13 -14.22 8.02
N PRO A 3 -14.14 -13.38 8.22
CA PRO A 3 -14.86 -12.78 7.10
C PRO A 3 -13.96 -11.80 6.36
N VAL A 4 -13.78 -12.03 5.05
CA VAL A 4 -13.02 -11.15 4.16
C VAL A 4 -13.98 -10.25 3.41
N LEU A 5 -13.69 -8.94 3.36
CA LEU A 5 -14.34 -7.96 2.53
C LEU A 5 -13.37 -7.51 1.44
N PHE A 6 -13.73 -7.72 0.19
CA PHE A 6 -12.96 -7.21 -0.94
C PHE A 6 -13.41 -5.79 -1.30
N VAL A 7 -12.45 -4.91 -1.52
CA VAL A 7 -12.71 -3.54 -1.98
C VAL A 7 -12.00 -3.33 -3.30
N VAL A 8 -12.76 -3.20 -4.38
CA VAL A 8 -12.25 -2.89 -5.70
C VAL A 8 -12.23 -1.38 -5.88
N CYS A 9 -11.04 -0.82 -5.94
CA CYS A 9 -10.87 0.61 -6.21
C CYS A 9 -10.83 0.86 -7.72
N ARG A 10 -11.76 1.65 -8.22
CA ARG A 10 -11.80 2.09 -9.62
C ARG A 10 -11.35 3.53 -9.76
N ASN A 11 -10.58 3.77 -10.80
CA ASN A 11 -10.23 5.08 -11.29
C ASN A 11 -10.25 5.00 -12.81
N ASP A 12 -11.38 5.33 -13.40
CA ASP A 12 -11.60 5.26 -14.85
C ASP A 12 -11.47 6.65 -15.52
N ASP A 13 -10.95 7.65 -14.79
CA ASP A 13 -10.73 9.00 -15.34
C ASP A 13 -9.46 9.05 -16.19
N PRO A 14 -9.58 9.31 -17.51
CA PRO A 14 -8.44 9.34 -18.43
C PRO A 14 -7.44 10.48 -18.13
N GLU A 15 -7.91 11.62 -17.64
CA GLU A 15 -7.05 12.78 -17.36
C GLU A 15 -6.18 12.52 -16.14
N LEU A 16 -6.74 11.91 -15.09
CA LEU A 16 -6.00 11.53 -13.90
C LEU A 16 -5.03 10.38 -14.18
N LEU A 17 -5.41 9.44 -15.05
CA LEU A 17 -4.50 8.40 -15.48
C LEU A 17 -3.30 9.00 -16.22
N ALA A 18 -3.53 9.94 -17.13
CA ALA A 18 -2.47 10.64 -17.86
C ALA A 18 -1.55 11.44 -16.90
N ALA A 19 -2.14 12.15 -15.93
CA ALA A 19 -1.38 12.86 -14.91
C ALA A 19 -0.54 11.93 -14.01
N SER A 20 -1.08 10.76 -13.70
CA SER A 20 -0.39 9.72 -12.94
C SER A 20 0.78 9.12 -13.73
N LEU A 21 0.59 8.85 -15.02
CA LEU A 21 1.65 8.42 -15.95
C LEU A 21 2.80 9.42 -15.99
N THR A 22 2.48 10.72 -16.14
CA THR A 22 3.49 11.79 -16.21
C THR A 22 4.34 11.87 -14.94
N ARG A 23 3.76 11.59 -13.77
CA ARG A 23 4.50 11.54 -12.50
C ARG A 23 5.31 10.25 -12.38
N LYS A 24 4.71 9.13 -12.74
CA LYS A 24 5.30 7.80 -12.55
C LYS A 24 6.57 7.60 -13.36
N VAL A 25 6.61 8.07 -14.60
CA VAL A 25 7.78 7.94 -15.49
C VAL A 25 9.00 8.76 -15.02
N ARG A 26 8.84 9.62 -14.03
CA ARG A 26 9.92 10.39 -13.40
C ARG A 26 10.47 9.73 -12.12
N MET A 27 9.99 8.55 -11.77
CA MET A 27 10.44 7.85 -10.57
C MET A 27 11.74 7.07 -10.84
N PRO A 28 12.55 6.81 -9.80
CA PRO A 28 13.85 6.15 -9.92
C PRO A 28 13.80 4.79 -10.65
N GLU A 29 12.70 4.07 -10.60
CA GLU A 29 12.52 2.79 -11.30
C GLU A 29 12.63 2.91 -12.83
N PHE A 30 12.61 4.14 -13.38
CA PHE A 30 12.76 4.44 -14.80
C PHE A 30 14.05 5.20 -15.12
N ASP A 31 14.94 5.33 -14.15
CA ASP A 31 16.24 5.97 -14.36
C ASP A 31 17.02 5.28 -15.50
N GLY A 32 17.58 6.09 -16.39
CA GLY A 32 18.28 5.61 -17.58
C GLY A 32 17.41 5.36 -18.80
N LEU A 33 16.08 5.47 -18.70
CA LEU A 33 15.17 5.42 -19.82
C LEU A 33 14.76 6.82 -20.28
N SER A 34 14.55 6.99 -21.58
CA SER A 34 13.87 8.17 -22.08
C SER A 34 12.41 8.20 -21.57
N VAL A 35 11.81 9.39 -21.51
CA VAL A 35 10.40 9.57 -21.12
C VAL A 35 9.47 8.72 -21.99
N GLN A 36 9.78 8.58 -23.29
CA GLN A 36 8.98 7.79 -24.21
C GLN A 36 9.06 6.27 -23.89
N GLU A 37 10.27 5.78 -23.61
CA GLU A 37 10.48 4.36 -23.26
C GLU A 37 9.84 4.05 -21.90
N ALA A 38 10.00 4.91 -20.90
CA ALA A 38 9.38 4.77 -19.62
C ALA A 38 7.84 4.76 -19.73
N THR A 39 7.27 5.68 -20.52
CA THR A 39 5.82 5.73 -20.76
C THR A 39 5.33 4.46 -21.43
N ARG A 40 6.05 3.98 -22.47
CA ARG A 40 5.69 2.74 -23.16
C ARG A 40 5.72 1.53 -22.22
N SER A 41 6.80 1.39 -21.44
CA SER A 41 6.98 0.30 -20.48
C SER A 41 5.84 0.30 -19.45
N PHE A 42 5.52 1.46 -18.88
CA PHE A 42 4.47 1.56 -17.88
C PHE A 42 3.07 1.33 -18.47
N THR A 43 2.79 1.82 -19.68
CA THR A 43 1.52 1.57 -20.37
C THR A 43 1.34 0.08 -20.68
N GLN A 44 2.38 -0.61 -21.15
CA GLN A 44 2.34 -2.06 -21.38
C GLN A 44 2.03 -2.82 -20.09
N ARG A 45 2.60 -2.39 -18.96
CA ARG A 45 2.33 -2.99 -17.64
C ARG A 45 0.86 -2.78 -17.22
N ILE A 46 0.30 -1.58 -17.44
CA ILE A 46 -1.13 -1.31 -17.18
C ILE A 46 -2.01 -2.22 -18.05
N GLU A 47 -1.70 -2.34 -19.34
CA GLU A 47 -2.46 -3.19 -20.26
C GLU A 47 -2.36 -4.67 -19.89
N TYR A 48 -1.19 -5.10 -19.44
CA TYR A 48 -1.01 -6.45 -18.92
C TYR A 48 -1.93 -6.70 -17.72
N TYR A 49 -1.90 -5.83 -16.70
CA TYR A 49 -2.75 -5.99 -15.52
C TYR A 49 -4.25 -5.91 -15.85
N ARG A 50 -4.65 -5.04 -16.78
CA ARG A 50 -6.04 -5.00 -17.24
C ARG A 50 -6.50 -6.32 -17.86
N ARG A 51 -5.63 -7.02 -18.54
CA ARG A 51 -5.96 -8.32 -19.17
C ARG A 51 -6.09 -9.47 -18.17
N ILE A 52 -5.32 -9.45 -17.11
CA ILE A 52 -5.35 -10.50 -16.07
C ILE A 52 -6.32 -10.16 -14.94
N PHE A 53 -6.76 -8.92 -14.86
CA PHE A 53 -7.73 -8.51 -13.85
C PHE A 53 -9.05 -9.23 -14.06
N THR A 54 -9.44 -10.02 -13.08
CA THR A 54 -10.76 -10.67 -13.04
C THR A 54 -11.66 -9.87 -12.12
N PRO A 55 -12.74 -9.28 -12.65
CA PRO A 55 -13.73 -8.61 -11.82
C PRO A 55 -14.31 -9.54 -10.77
N LEU A 56 -14.52 -9.04 -9.58
CA LEU A 56 -15.17 -9.78 -8.49
C LEU A 56 -16.66 -9.93 -8.81
N SER A 57 -17.08 -11.04 -9.44
CA SER A 57 -18.49 -11.30 -9.78
C SER A 57 -19.19 -12.14 -8.74
N ASP A 58 -18.50 -13.15 -8.20
CA ASP A 58 -19.08 -14.21 -7.38
C ASP A 58 -18.69 -14.12 -5.90
N GLU A 59 -17.85 -13.16 -5.55
CA GLU A 59 -17.45 -12.94 -4.16
C GLU A 59 -18.64 -12.44 -3.33
N PRO A 60 -19.00 -13.14 -2.25
CA PRO A 60 -20.18 -12.84 -1.45
C PRO A 60 -20.09 -11.54 -0.64
N ARG A 61 -18.89 -10.93 -0.58
CA ARG A 61 -18.62 -9.71 0.17
C ARG A 61 -17.63 -8.85 -0.58
N HIS A 62 -18.16 -7.97 -1.45
CA HIS A 62 -17.32 -7.02 -2.17
C HIS A 62 -17.99 -5.66 -2.35
N LEU A 63 -17.12 -4.65 -2.41
CA LEU A 63 -17.46 -3.28 -2.77
C LEU A 63 -16.67 -2.87 -4.00
N GLU A 64 -17.33 -2.19 -4.95
CA GLU A 64 -16.64 -1.41 -5.98
C GLU A 64 -16.76 0.06 -5.63
N LEU A 65 -15.61 0.74 -5.53
CA LEU A 65 -15.50 2.12 -5.12
C LEU A 65 -14.92 2.99 -6.23
N ASP A 66 -15.63 4.05 -6.60
CA ASP A 66 -15.05 5.17 -7.32
C ASP A 66 -14.22 5.99 -6.33
N THR A 67 -12.89 5.84 -6.42
CA THR A 67 -11.97 6.45 -5.47
C THR A 67 -11.79 7.96 -5.65
N LEU A 68 -12.27 8.50 -6.76
CA LEU A 68 -12.18 9.93 -7.04
C LEU A 68 -13.33 10.71 -6.40
N HIS A 69 -14.51 10.08 -6.36
CA HIS A 69 -15.72 10.73 -5.89
C HIS A 69 -16.25 10.11 -4.59
N ASN A 70 -15.46 9.24 -3.94
CA ASN A 70 -15.82 8.53 -2.70
C ASN A 70 -17.22 7.91 -2.80
N ARG A 71 -17.51 7.28 -3.95
CA ARG A 71 -18.82 6.75 -4.26
C ARG A 71 -18.77 5.25 -4.45
N ILE A 72 -19.65 4.53 -3.76
CA ILE A 72 -19.86 3.09 -3.98
C ILE A 72 -20.58 2.91 -5.31
N LEU A 73 -19.94 2.16 -6.23
CA LEU A 73 -20.50 1.79 -7.53
C LEU A 73 -21.30 0.50 -7.46
N LYS A 74 -20.82 -0.45 -6.64
CA LYS A 74 -21.46 -1.74 -6.42
C LYS A 74 -21.23 -2.21 -5.00
N GLU A 75 -22.23 -2.83 -4.41
CA GLU A 75 -22.19 -3.35 -3.05
C GLU A 75 -22.84 -4.73 -3.04
N VAL A 76 -22.09 -5.75 -2.66
CA VAL A 76 -22.59 -7.12 -2.45
C VAL A 76 -22.09 -7.58 -1.09
N ILE A 77 -23.01 -7.71 -0.13
CA ILE A 77 -22.66 -8.11 1.24
C ILE A 77 -23.58 -9.25 1.65
N SER A 78 -23.00 -10.44 1.74
CA SER A 78 -23.68 -11.64 2.25
C SER A 78 -23.20 -11.98 3.65
N GLY A 79 -24.14 -12.17 4.57
CA GLY A 79 -23.86 -12.51 5.95
C GLY A 79 -23.31 -11.34 6.78
N HIS A 80 -22.76 -11.65 7.94
CA HIS A 80 -22.23 -10.65 8.86
C HIS A 80 -20.78 -10.31 8.52
N VAL A 81 -20.49 -9.03 8.32
CA VAL A 81 -19.13 -8.47 8.21
C VAL A 81 -18.93 -7.52 9.40
N PRO A 82 -18.04 -7.84 10.34
CA PRO A 82 -17.78 -6.98 11.49
C PRO A 82 -17.39 -5.57 11.05
N TYR A 83 -17.95 -4.57 11.71
CA TYR A 83 -17.67 -3.15 11.45
C TYR A 83 -17.98 -2.64 10.04
N TYR A 84 -18.72 -3.41 9.23
CA TYR A 84 -19.03 -3.06 7.85
C TYR A 84 -19.56 -1.63 7.68
N SER A 85 -20.56 -1.23 8.49
CA SER A 85 -21.13 0.13 8.42
C SER A 85 -20.07 1.21 8.61
N ARG A 86 -19.15 1.03 9.55
CA ARG A 86 -18.05 1.99 9.79
C ARG A 86 -17.07 2.05 8.63
N VAL A 87 -16.73 0.90 8.05
CA VAL A 87 -15.87 0.85 6.86
C VAL A 87 -16.54 1.57 5.70
N ARG A 88 -17.82 1.28 5.45
CA ARG A 88 -18.63 1.93 4.42
C ARG A 88 -18.70 3.44 4.60
N ASP A 89 -18.98 3.90 5.81
CA ASP A 89 -19.07 5.32 6.13
C ASP A 89 -17.74 6.04 5.89
N ILE A 90 -16.62 5.42 6.23
CA ILE A 90 -15.27 5.96 5.94
C ILE A 90 -15.05 6.07 4.44
N LEU A 91 -15.40 5.05 3.66
CA LEU A 91 -15.15 5.01 2.22
C LEU A 91 -15.95 6.04 1.41
N VAL A 92 -17.13 6.43 1.89
CA VAL A 92 -18.03 7.38 1.19
C VAL A 92 -18.08 8.77 1.83
N SER A 93 -17.36 8.99 2.92
CA SER A 93 -17.47 10.26 3.65
C SER A 93 -16.53 11.31 3.06
N ASP A 94 -17.08 12.47 2.75
CA ASP A 94 -16.35 13.65 2.29
C ASP A 94 -15.41 14.26 3.36
N TRP A 95 -15.53 13.80 4.61
CA TRP A 95 -14.69 14.29 5.71
C TRP A 95 -13.33 13.61 5.78
N VAL A 96 -13.10 12.53 5.03
CA VAL A 96 -11.74 12.02 4.75
C VAL A 96 -11.11 12.85 3.64
N ARG A 97 -11.11 14.17 3.82
CA ARG A 97 -10.35 15.07 2.97
C ARG A 97 -8.88 14.94 3.32
N GLY A 98 -8.12 14.33 2.43
CA GLY A 98 -6.68 14.20 2.61
C GLY A 98 -6.26 12.88 3.27
N LEU A 99 -6.72 11.73 2.74
CA LEU A 99 -6.09 10.46 3.05
C LEU A 99 -4.73 10.38 2.35
N TYR A 100 -3.68 10.25 3.14
CA TYR A 100 -2.33 10.02 2.65
C TYR A 100 -1.92 8.59 2.94
N LEU A 101 -1.47 7.89 1.91
CA LEU A 101 -0.88 6.56 2.04
C LEU A 101 0.62 6.71 1.83
N ALA A 102 1.38 6.38 2.86
CA ALA A 102 2.83 6.43 2.82
C ALA A 102 3.40 5.03 3.04
N ARG A 103 4.33 4.62 2.17
CA ARG A 103 5.14 3.44 2.42
C ARG A 103 6.17 3.79 3.49
N HIS A 104 6.53 2.80 4.32
CA HIS A 104 7.63 2.95 5.27
C HIS A 104 8.96 3.31 4.59
N GLY A 105 9.84 4.00 5.29
CA GLY A 105 11.21 4.25 4.87
C GLY A 105 11.99 2.95 4.70
N GLN A 106 13.16 3.04 4.07
CA GLN A 106 14.03 1.88 3.87
C GLN A 106 14.37 1.23 5.21
N SER A 107 14.08 -0.07 5.36
CA SER A 107 14.48 -0.88 6.52
C SER A 107 15.76 -1.66 6.26
N GLU A 108 16.37 -2.19 7.32
CA GLU A 108 17.54 -3.05 7.19
C GLU A 108 17.23 -4.33 6.41
N ASP A 109 16.02 -4.89 6.56
CA ASP A 109 15.56 -6.02 5.76
C ASP A 109 15.49 -5.68 4.26
N ASN A 110 15.17 -4.42 3.89
CA ASN A 110 15.15 -4.01 2.48
C ASN A 110 16.55 -4.00 1.85
N ILE A 111 17.62 -3.67 2.62
CA ILE A 111 19.00 -3.72 2.12
C ILE A 111 19.44 -5.18 1.91
N LEU A 112 18.97 -6.07 2.76
CA LEU A 112 19.33 -7.48 2.75
C LEU A 112 18.41 -8.31 1.83
N ASP A 113 17.49 -7.66 1.10
CA ASP A 113 16.47 -8.32 0.26
C ASP A 113 15.69 -9.41 1.01
N ARG A 114 15.44 -9.19 2.29
CA ARG A 114 14.64 -10.09 3.14
C ARG A 114 13.17 -9.76 3.02
N ILE A 115 12.35 -10.80 2.97
CA ILE A 115 10.88 -10.67 2.98
C ILE A 115 10.34 -10.76 4.40
N GLY A 116 9.24 -10.05 4.66
CA GLY A 116 8.65 -10.01 6.00
C GLY A 116 9.55 -9.28 7.00
N GLY A 117 9.80 -9.94 8.13
CA GLY A 117 10.66 -9.44 9.20
C GLY A 117 10.15 -8.19 9.92
N ASN A 118 10.88 -7.76 10.93
CA ASN A 118 10.53 -6.58 11.73
C ASN A 118 11.77 -5.72 12.03
N ALA A 119 12.61 -5.49 11.02
CA ALA A 119 13.81 -4.69 11.15
C ALA A 119 13.49 -3.19 11.27
N PRO A 120 14.36 -2.41 11.96
CA PRO A 120 14.28 -0.96 12.04
C PRO A 120 14.61 -0.29 10.70
N LEU A 121 14.44 1.03 10.65
CA LEU A 121 14.87 1.85 9.51
C LEU A 121 16.39 1.95 9.45
N THR A 122 16.91 2.00 8.24
CA THR A 122 18.29 2.39 7.96
C THR A 122 18.52 3.87 8.21
N ALA A 123 19.76 4.35 8.10
CA ALA A 123 20.04 5.79 8.10
C ALA A 123 19.26 6.51 7.01
N GLN A 124 19.24 5.97 5.77
CA GLN A 124 18.47 6.51 4.66
C GLN A 124 16.95 6.46 4.93
N GLY A 125 16.44 5.38 5.53
CA GLY A 125 15.03 5.29 5.93
C GLY A 125 14.64 6.35 6.95
N ARG A 126 15.50 6.68 7.88
CA ARG A 126 15.29 7.78 8.83
C ARG A 126 15.29 9.14 8.15
N GLU A 127 16.17 9.37 7.17
CA GLU A 127 16.14 10.59 6.35
C GLU A 127 14.83 10.72 5.56
N GLN A 128 14.34 9.63 4.98
CA GLN A 128 13.05 9.58 4.30
C GLN A 128 11.90 9.92 5.26
N ALA A 129 11.91 9.40 6.48
CA ALA A 129 10.94 9.73 7.51
C ALA A 129 10.98 11.22 7.90
N GLN A 130 12.17 11.81 7.99
CA GLN A 130 12.33 13.24 8.25
C GLN A 130 11.85 14.10 7.08
N ALA A 131 12.10 13.69 5.84
CA ALA A 131 11.60 14.36 4.65
C ALA A 131 10.06 14.32 4.58
N MET A 132 9.45 13.19 4.91
CA MET A 132 8.01 13.07 5.04
C MET A 132 7.45 14.03 6.11
N ALA A 133 8.09 14.09 7.28
CA ALA A 133 7.71 14.99 8.35
C ALA A 133 7.84 16.48 7.95
N ALA A 134 8.83 16.82 7.13
CA ALA A 134 8.97 18.16 6.58
C ALA A 134 7.88 18.49 5.55
N HIS A 135 7.51 17.52 4.70
CA HIS A 135 6.42 17.67 3.73
C HIS A 135 5.09 17.99 4.42
N PHE A 136 4.81 17.33 5.53
CA PHE A 136 3.56 17.51 6.29
C PHE A 136 3.62 18.63 7.33
N ALA A 137 4.73 19.37 7.46
CA ALA A 137 4.91 20.36 8.53
C ALA A 137 3.84 21.46 8.55
N ASN A 138 3.33 21.87 7.38
CA ASN A 138 2.32 22.91 7.23
C ASN A 138 0.90 22.36 7.02
N GLN A 139 0.71 21.05 7.20
CA GLN A 139 -0.58 20.38 7.05
C GLN A 139 -1.03 19.86 8.41
N ARG A 140 -2.30 20.01 8.73
CA ARG A 140 -2.87 19.44 9.95
C ARG A 140 -3.14 17.96 9.73
N ILE A 141 -2.41 17.11 10.42
CA ILE A 141 -2.60 15.64 10.43
C ILE A 141 -3.12 15.21 11.79
N PRO A 142 -4.43 15.06 11.99
CA PRO A 142 -5.00 14.73 13.29
C PRO A 142 -4.77 13.27 13.70
N TYR A 143 -4.65 12.38 12.73
CA TYR A 143 -4.49 10.95 12.95
C TYR A 143 -3.41 10.37 12.04
N ILE A 144 -2.56 9.53 12.62
CA ILE A 144 -1.62 8.68 11.89
C ILE A 144 -1.89 7.25 12.32
N PHE A 145 -2.10 6.38 11.33
CA PHE A 145 -2.28 4.96 11.57
C PHE A 145 -1.07 4.21 11.02
N THR A 146 -0.51 3.30 11.80
CA THR A 146 0.58 2.42 11.37
C THR A 146 0.26 0.99 11.69
N SER A 147 0.95 0.06 11.03
CA SER A 147 1.06 -1.30 11.51
C SER A 147 1.90 -1.37 12.79
N ALA A 148 2.00 -2.55 13.40
CA ALA A 148 2.84 -2.78 14.57
C ALA A 148 4.33 -3.01 14.23
N LEU A 149 4.71 -2.97 12.95
CA LEU A 149 6.08 -3.19 12.52
C LEU A 149 6.96 -1.96 12.77
N LEU A 150 8.19 -2.17 13.28
CA LEU A 150 9.13 -1.12 13.66
C LEU A 150 9.32 -0.09 12.53
N ARG A 151 9.56 -0.56 11.31
CA ARG A 151 9.76 0.31 10.14
C ARG A 151 8.62 1.30 9.90
N THR A 152 7.38 0.91 10.18
CA THR A 152 6.20 1.79 9.99
C THR A 152 6.07 2.80 11.13
N ILE A 153 6.29 2.36 12.36
CA ILE A 153 6.27 3.20 13.55
C ILE A 153 7.38 4.25 13.47
N GLU A 154 8.61 3.84 13.16
CA GLU A 154 9.76 4.75 13.03
C GLU A 154 9.57 5.75 11.87
N THR A 155 8.91 5.34 10.78
CA THR A 155 8.60 6.25 9.67
C THR A 155 7.61 7.32 10.09
N ALA A 156 6.60 6.97 10.86
CA ALA A 156 5.54 7.89 11.30
C ALA A 156 5.99 8.84 12.42
N ALA A 157 6.90 8.40 13.28
CA ALA A 157 7.27 9.09 14.51
C ALA A 157 7.73 10.55 14.30
N PRO A 158 8.58 10.92 13.32
CA PRO A 158 8.97 12.31 13.12
C PRO A 158 7.80 13.21 12.67
N THR A 159 6.85 12.66 11.91
CA THR A 159 5.65 13.40 11.50
C THR A 159 4.75 13.62 12.71
N ALA A 160 4.48 12.59 13.49
CA ALA A 160 3.66 12.69 14.70
C ALA A 160 4.24 13.70 15.70
N ALA A 161 5.57 13.69 15.90
CA ALA A 161 6.25 14.61 16.81
C ALA A 161 6.15 16.10 16.40
N ARG A 162 5.97 16.37 15.12
CA ARG A 162 5.83 17.76 14.61
C ARG A 162 4.39 18.27 14.62
N GLN A 163 3.41 17.43 14.86
CA GLN A 163 1.99 17.79 14.89
C GLN A 163 1.53 18.08 16.30
N ALA A 164 1.00 19.28 16.54
CA ALA A 164 0.60 19.71 17.89
C ALA A 164 -0.55 18.88 18.50
N GLN A 165 -1.38 18.29 17.67
CA GLN A 165 -2.56 17.50 18.09
C GLN A 165 -2.73 16.30 17.14
N CYS A 166 -1.78 15.37 17.18
CA CYS A 166 -1.82 14.16 16.38
C CYS A 166 -1.97 12.93 17.28
N SER A 167 -2.93 12.08 16.97
CA SER A 167 -3.03 10.76 17.58
C SER A 167 -2.35 9.75 16.66
N HIS A 168 -1.25 9.17 17.12
CA HIS A 168 -0.61 8.05 16.43
C HIS A 168 -1.21 6.75 16.99
N ILE A 169 -1.87 5.98 16.13
CA ILE A 169 -2.60 4.76 16.48
C ILE A 169 -1.94 3.59 15.76
N VAL A 170 -1.43 2.64 16.55
CA VAL A 170 -0.85 1.40 16.03
C VAL A 170 -1.95 0.36 15.89
N ILE A 171 -2.11 -0.19 14.69
CA ILE A 171 -3.12 -1.18 14.35
C ILE A 171 -2.40 -2.44 13.87
N PRO A 172 -2.31 -3.51 14.69
CA PRO A 172 -1.65 -4.76 14.32
C PRO A 172 -2.25 -5.42 13.07
N GLU A 173 -3.53 -5.21 12.82
CA GLU A 173 -4.24 -5.73 11.64
C GLU A 173 -3.76 -5.09 10.33
N PHE A 174 -2.98 -4.01 10.39
CA PHE A 174 -2.30 -3.40 9.26
C PHE A 174 -0.91 -3.99 9.00
N ASN A 175 -0.50 -4.98 9.76
CA ASN A 175 0.74 -5.68 9.48
C ASN A 175 0.69 -6.28 8.06
N GLU A 176 1.84 -6.23 7.40
CA GLU A 176 2.02 -6.93 6.14
C GLU A 176 1.71 -8.43 6.31
N ILE A 177 1.29 -9.07 5.22
CA ILE A 177 1.01 -10.51 5.22
C ILE A 177 2.26 -11.26 5.73
N ASP A 178 2.05 -12.12 6.71
CA ASP A 178 3.10 -12.98 7.26
C ASP A 178 3.65 -13.90 6.16
N ALA A 179 4.96 -13.84 5.95
CA ALA A 179 5.64 -14.70 5.00
C ALA A 179 5.76 -16.16 5.48
N GLY A 180 5.23 -16.48 6.67
CA GLY A 180 5.22 -17.81 7.25
C GLY A 180 6.63 -18.33 7.48
N ILE A 181 6.87 -19.57 7.06
CA ILE A 181 8.18 -20.21 7.22
C ILE A 181 9.33 -19.55 6.44
N CYS A 182 9.00 -18.59 5.58
CA CYS A 182 9.96 -17.78 4.80
C CYS A 182 10.20 -16.41 5.40
N ASP A 183 9.58 -16.09 6.54
CA ASP A 183 9.72 -14.78 7.18
C ASP A 183 11.18 -14.48 7.55
N GLY A 184 11.66 -13.28 7.20
CA GLY A 184 13.05 -12.88 7.42
C GLY A 184 14.08 -13.52 6.51
N MET A 185 13.68 -14.34 5.53
CA MET A 185 14.59 -14.94 4.55
C MET A 185 14.74 -14.08 3.29
N THR A 186 15.90 -14.18 2.64
CA THR A 186 16.05 -13.68 1.27
C THR A 186 15.46 -14.66 0.26
N TYR A 187 15.15 -14.19 -0.94
CA TYR A 187 14.69 -15.08 -2.02
C TYR A 187 15.71 -16.19 -2.35
N GLU A 188 17.02 -15.91 -2.21
CA GLU A 188 18.06 -16.91 -2.43
C GLU A 188 18.07 -17.98 -1.33
N GLU A 189 17.94 -17.57 -0.08
CA GLU A 189 17.81 -18.49 1.07
C GLU A 189 16.54 -19.37 0.93
N ILE A 190 15.43 -18.80 0.46
CA ILE A 190 14.20 -19.57 0.19
C ILE A 190 14.44 -20.55 -0.96
N ARG A 191 15.07 -20.12 -2.04
CA ARG A 191 15.38 -20.97 -3.19
C ARG A 191 16.20 -22.20 -2.80
N GLN A 192 17.21 -22.00 -1.98
CA GLN A 192 18.12 -23.07 -1.53
C GLN A 192 17.51 -23.94 -0.43
N GLY A 193 16.93 -23.30 0.57
CA GLY A 193 16.43 -23.98 1.77
C GLY A 193 15.00 -24.49 1.68
N ARG A 194 14.17 -23.90 0.79
CA ARG A 194 12.73 -24.13 0.66
C ARG A 194 12.27 -24.17 -0.80
N PRO A 195 12.81 -25.07 -1.64
CA PRO A 195 12.57 -25.03 -3.09
C PRO A 195 11.09 -25.19 -3.48
N LEU A 196 10.29 -25.91 -2.69
CA LEU A 196 8.85 -26.02 -2.95
C LEU A 196 8.12 -24.71 -2.71
N GLU A 197 8.41 -23.99 -1.61
CA GLU A 197 7.86 -22.68 -1.30
C GLU A 197 8.30 -21.65 -2.34
N PHE A 198 9.56 -21.69 -2.78
CA PHE A 198 10.05 -20.84 -3.83
C PHE A 198 9.28 -21.04 -5.13
N ALA A 199 9.02 -22.29 -5.52
CA ALA A 199 8.28 -22.62 -6.74
C ALA A 199 6.80 -22.22 -6.67
N LEU A 200 6.18 -22.29 -5.48
CA LEU A 200 4.80 -21.82 -5.27
C LEU A 200 4.71 -20.31 -5.39
N ARG A 201 5.59 -19.56 -4.72
CA ARG A 201 5.64 -18.09 -4.78
C ARG A 201 5.94 -17.53 -6.17
N ALA A 202 6.61 -18.27 -7.03
CA ALA A 202 6.87 -17.86 -8.42
C ALA A 202 5.65 -17.98 -9.34
N LYS A 203 4.55 -18.60 -8.85
CA LYS A 203 3.30 -18.78 -9.61
C LYS A 203 2.22 -17.77 -9.24
N ASP A 204 2.37 -17.09 -8.09
CA ASP A 204 1.49 -16.03 -7.60
C ASP A 204 2.02 -14.65 -8.04
#